data_bed17da671a779966379b89ebb85f450
#
_entry.id   bed17da671a779966379b89ebb85f450
#
_cell.length_a   1.000
_cell.length_b   1.000
_cell.length_c   1.000
_cell.angle_alpha   90.00
_cell.angle_beta   90.00
_cell.angle_gamma   90.00
#
_symmetry.space_group_name_H-M   'P 1'
#
loop_
_entity.id
_entity.type
_entity.pdbx_description
1 polymer ?
#
loop_
_entity_poly.entity_id
_entity_poly.type
_entity_poly.pdbx_seq_one_letter_code
_entity_poly.pdbx_strand_id
1 'polypeptide(L)'
;MNEIRSHDKFSTILFFCILMSLFPIILSSSLTQIVTTSLIYQLIVGIMFLLQILLIFSYFFIKTRRIGDLRLFIFAIAFSSSQIITLLISSRIFSIDILDVINILVRFLSVFIYIFIPSKLNISKESFNKFMKYFVILSLVASMYNIIINFSALPSLFAVNNPYSLVFSSFYFNRNAYAQFLLFSIIANTFLWIEKQTKFSFFIYIMLLINIFLTLSRTVIGLTILYFIIIYFFYFRKKKSNRITFLLLIIIFVVIVVSNQEIRNFISIMLIRKDVGTSGRTFLWSTGLSILGNTNWIFGTGYFASSNYIQSLGYNLTEFHSFYIETLVGGGAIDLFMHLLIFYYAFKNVIFIFKYDKNNGMIYFASYIVFAIYGVVESASFFTMGYVGTLFTIFLLTIPLLYSNNLRMKAIVNKNSDDNSSNL
;
A
#
# COMPACT_ATOMS: atom_id res chain seq x y z
N MET A 1 20.92 16.17 22.03
CA MET A 1 19.66 15.64 22.61
C MET A 1 18.41 16.43 22.19
N ASN A 2 18.43 17.74 22.19
CA ASN A 2 17.28 18.57 21.77
C ASN A 2 16.93 18.46 20.26
N GLU A 3 17.92 18.30 19.38
CA GLU A 3 17.68 18.09 17.94
C GLU A 3 16.98 16.74 17.67
N ILE A 4 17.36 15.67 18.36
CA ILE A 4 16.71 14.35 18.21
C ILE A 4 15.25 14.41 18.64
N ARG A 5 14.93 15.12 19.73
CA ARG A 5 13.53 15.31 20.18
C ARG A 5 12.70 16.13 19.20
N SER A 6 13.30 17.14 18.54
CA SER A 6 12.58 17.93 17.54
C SER A 6 12.26 17.14 16.27
N HIS A 7 13.16 16.25 15.86
CA HIS A 7 12.95 15.35 14.72
C HIS A 7 11.82 14.33 14.99
N ASP A 8 11.76 13.82 16.21
CA ASP A 8 10.74 12.83 16.58
C ASP A 8 9.33 13.44 16.60
N LYS A 9 9.19 14.66 17.15
CA LYS A 9 7.91 15.39 17.12
C LYS A 9 7.42 15.62 15.68
N PHE A 10 8.31 16.04 14.79
CA PHE A 10 7.92 16.28 13.40
C PHE A 10 7.58 15.00 12.67
N SER A 11 8.32 13.92 12.88
CA SER A 11 7.99 12.59 12.36
C SER A 11 6.61 12.12 12.83
N THR A 12 6.28 12.34 14.09
CA THR A 12 4.95 12.01 14.63
C THR A 12 3.84 12.80 13.96
N ILE A 13 4.05 14.11 13.72
CA ILE A 13 3.10 14.96 12.99
C ILE A 13 2.94 14.46 11.56
N LEU A 14 4.03 14.14 10.86
CA LEU A 14 4.00 13.61 9.50
C LEU A 14 3.21 12.30 9.44
N PHE A 15 3.44 11.38 10.39
CA PHE A 15 2.66 10.15 10.47
C PHE A 15 1.18 10.40 10.71
N PHE A 16 0.86 11.35 11.57
CA PHE A 16 -0.54 11.71 11.82
C PHE A 16 -1.22 12.26 10.56
N CYS A 17 -0.51 13.10 9.79
CA CYS A 17 -1.03 13.62 8.53
C CYS A 17 -1.15 12.54 7.44
N ILE A 18 -0.23 11.58 7.41
CA ILE A 18 -0.35 10.40 6.55
C ILE A 18 -1.60 9.60 6.93
N LEU A 19 -1.82 9.35 8.22
CA LEU A 19 -3.00 8.66 8.71
C LEU A 19 -4.28 9.43 8.36
N MET A 20 -4.30 10.75 8.51
CA MET A 20 -5.41 11.61 8.11
C MET A 20 -5.67 11.59 6.59
N SER A 21 -4.66 11.37 5.76
CA SER A 21 -4.83 11.24 4.31
C SER A 21 -5.65 10.00 3.91
N LEU A 22 -5.85 9.06 4.83
CA LEU A 22 -6.73 7.91 4.65
C LEU A 22 -8.21 8.26 4.94
N PHE A 23 -8.48 9.39 5.56
CA PHE A 23 -9.82 9.81 5.94
C PHE A 23 -10.78 9.96 4.74
N PRO A 24 -10.37 10.51 3.57
CA PRO A 24 -11.21 10.56 2.40
C PRO A 24 -11.73 9.18 1.95
N ILE A 25 -10.96 8.11 2.17
CA ILE A 25 -11.38 6.74 1.84
C ILE A 25 -12.57 6.33 2.71
N ILE A 26 -12.52 6.69 4.00
CA ILE A 26 -13.60 6.41 4.96
C ILE A 26 -14.85 7.22 4.61
N LEU A 27 -14.68 8.46 4.14
CA LEU A 27 -15.78 9.35 3.77
C LEU A 27 -16.45 8.98 2.45
N SER A 28 -15.73 8.38 1.51
CA SER A 28 -16.33 7.84 0.28
C SER A 28 -17.06 6.52 0.50
N SER A 29 -17.39 6.21 1.74
CA SER A 29 -17.94 4.93 2.17
C SER A 29 -19.45 4.83 1.98
N SER A 30 -19.94 3.59 2.03
CA SER A 30 -21.37 3.29 2.07
C SER A 30 -22.12 3.91 3.27
N LEU A 31 -21.39 4.30 4.33
CA LEU A 31 -21.95 4.97 5.52
C LEU A 31 -22.42 6.39 5.25
N THR A 32 -21.62 7.13 4.50
CA THR A 32 -21.86 8.55 4.29
C THR A 32 -22.59 8.83 2.98
N GLN A 33 -22.64 7.82 2.08
CA GLN A 33 -23.15 7.95 0.70
C GLN A 33 -22.52 9.15 -0.07
N ILE A 34 -21.35 9.61 0.40
CA ILE A 34 -20.62 10.70 -0.24
C ILE A 34 -19.97 10.13 -1.51
N VAL A 35 -20.47 10.54 -2.65
CA VAL A 35 -19.89 10.17 -3.95
C VAL A 35 -18.57 10.90 -4.13
N THR A 36 -17.56 10.24 -4.69
CA THR A 36 -16.23 10.82 -4.95
C THR A 36 -16.24 12.09 -5.79
N THR A 37 -17.31 12.32 -6.57
CA THR A 37 -17.54 13.53 -7.34
C THR A 37 -18.28 14.62 -6.57
N SER A 38 -18.72 14.36 -5.33
CA SER A 38 -19.43 15.34 -4.51
C SER A 38 -18.52 16.49 -4.09
N LEU A 39 -19.08 17.69 -3.96
CA LEU A 39 -18.38 18.88 -3.49
C LEU A 39 -17.73 18.64 -2.10
N ILE A 40 -18.44 17.94 -1.20
CA ILE A 40 -17.96 17.63 0.15
C ILE A 40 -16.69 16.77 0.08
N TYR A 41 -16.67 15.72 -0.75
CA TYR A 41 -15.49 14.89 -0.92
C TYR A 41 -14.32 15.70 -1.48
N GLN A 42 -14.55 16.49 -2.52
CA GLN A 42 -13.51 17.34 -3.11
C GLN A 42 -12.95 18.37 -2.13
N LEU A 43 -13.80 18.99 -1.29
CA LEU A 43 -13.36 19.89 -0.24
C LEU A 43 -12.48 19.19 0.80
N ILE A 44 -12.85 18.00 1.26
CA ILE A 44 -12.05 17.24 2.22
C ILE A 44 -10.70 16.85 1.63
N VAL A 45 -10.68 16.35 0.39
CA VAL A 45 -9.44 16.05 -0.33
C VAL A 45 -8.59 17.31 -0.47
N GLY A 46 -9.20 18.44 -0.82
CA GLY A 46 -8.53 19.75 -0.91
C GLY A 46 -7.93 20.20 0.41
N ILE A 47 -8.66 20.07 1.53
CA ILE A 47 -8.16 20.39 2.88
C ILE A 47 -6.97 19.48 3.25
N MET A 48 -7.05 18.18 3.00
CA MET A 48 -5.95 17.26 3.25
C MET A 48 -4.72 17.58 2.41
N PHE A 49 -4.92 17.98 1.16
CA PHE A 49 -3.87 18.45 0.27
C PHE A 49 -3.21 19.74 0.78
N LEU A 50 -4.01 20.70 1.22
CA LEU A 50 -3.52 21.95 1.83
C LEU A 50 -2.68 21.68 3.08
N LEU A 51 -3.15 20.78 3.95
CA LEU A 51 -2.39 20.38 5.14
C LEU A 51 -1.04 19.75 4.78
N GLN A 52 -0.97 18.95 3.73
CA GLN A 52 0.29 18.39 3.25
C GLN A 52 1.22 19.47 2.71
N ILE A 53 0.71 20.45 1.96
CA ILE A 53 1.48 21.62 1.51
C ILE A 53 2.04 22.40 2.71
N LEU A 54 1.20 22.69 3.70
CA LEU A 54 1.61 23.40 4.91
C LEU A 54 2.72 22.67 5.68
N LEU A 55 2.68 21.33 5.71
CA LEU A 55 3.74 20.52 6.29
C LEU A 55 5.05 20.63 5.50
N ILE A 56 5.01 20.60 4.17
CA ILE A 56 6.19 20.80 3.32
C ILE A 56 6.79 22.16 3.60
N PHE A 57 5.97 23.21 3.59
CA PHE A 57 6.41 24.58 3.88
C PHE A 57 7.01 24.68 5.28
N SER A 58 6.36 24.17 6.30
CA SER A 58 6.88 24.21 7.67
C SER A 58 8.22 23.47 7.79
N TYR A 59 8.40 22.36 7.08
CA TYR A 59 9.69 21.66 7.03
C TYR A 59 10.79 22.53 6.39
N PHE A 60 10.52 23.14 5.25
CA PHE A 60 11.48 24.02 4.59
C PHE A 60 11.83 25.26 5.44
N PHE A 61 10.86 25.87 6.10
CA PHE A 61 11.10 27.05 6.93
C PHE A 61 11.80 26.75 8.26
N ILE A 62 11.47 25.64 8.90
CA ILE A 62 12.01 25.30 10.22
C ILE A 62 13.42 24.70 10.13
N LYS A 63 13.81 24.10 9.01
CA LYS A 63 15.05 23.30 8.89
C LYS A 63 15.97 23.64 7.73
N THR A 64 15.88 24.80 7.14
CA THR A 64 16.63 25.24 5.95
C THR A 64 18.16 25.26 6.07
N ARG A 65 18.78 24.76 7.12
CA ARG A 65 20.25 24.72 7.21
C ARG A 65 20.92 23.52 6.53
N ARG A 66 20.17 22.49 6.10
CA ARG A 66 20.73 21.35 5.32
C ARG A 66 19.73 20.93 4.25
N ILE A 67 20.03 21.30 3.01
CA ILE A 67 19.36 20.78 1.81
C ILE A 67 19.31 19.26 1.91
N GLY A 68 18.15 18.69 1.62
CA GLY A 68 17.93 17.26 1.56
C GLY A 68 18.94 16.54 0.64
N ASP A 69 18.87 15.22 0.58
CA ASP A 69 19.71 14.47 -0.37
C ASP A 69 19.42 15.01 -1.78
N LEU A 70 20.41 15.71 -2.35
CA LEU A 70 20.30 16.34 -3.67
C LEU A 70 19.87 15.31 -4.74
N ARG A 71 20.28 14.06 -4.57
CA ARG A 71 19.92 12.96 -5.49
C ARG A 71 18.42 12.71 -5.48
N LEU A 72 17.79 12.69 -4.31
CA LEU A 72 16.34 12.51 -4.19
C LEU A 72 15.57 13.73 -4.70
N PHE A 73 16.12 14.92 -4.54
CA PHE A 73 15.53 16.14 -5.08
C PHE A 73 15.58 16.12 -6.62
N ILE A 74 16.74 15.81 -7.21
CA ILE A 74 16.89 15.68 -8.67
C ILE A 74 15.95 14.59 -9.18
N PHE A 75 15.87 13.46 -8.48
CA PHE A 75 14.96 12.39 -8.83
C PHE A 75 13.49 12.85 -8.82
N ALA A 76 13.05 13.57 -7.78
CA ALA A 76 11.69 14.10 -7.70
C ALA A 76 11.35 15.05 -8.85
N ILE A 77 12.31 15.93 -9.22
CA ILE A 77 12.15 16.82 -10.38
C ILE A 77 12.07 16.01 -11.67
N ALA A 78 12.99 15.07 -11.88
CA ALA A 78 13.02 14.24 -13.09
C ALA A 78 11.72 13.41 -13.24
N PHE A 79 11.24 12.81 -12.15
CA PHE A 79 9.97 12.09 -12.13
C PHE A 79 8.80 12.98 -12.50
N SER A 80 8.72 14.18 -11.93
CA SER A 80 7.63 15.12 -12.21
C SER A 80 7.72 15.68 -13.63
N SER A 81 8.93 15.94 -14.13
CA SER A 81 9.15 16.40 -15.50
C SER A 81 8.72 15.33 -16.52
N SER A 82 9.01 14.05 -16.25
CA SER A 82 8.54 12.96 -17.12
C SER A 82 7.02 12.92 -17.21
N GLN A 83 6.30 13.15 -16.10
CA GLN A 83 4.85 13.20 -16.07
C GLN A 83 4.28 14.39 -16.88
N ILE A 84 4.93 15.56 -16.81
CA ILE A 84 4.55 16.71 -17.61
C ILE A 84 4.76 16.46 -19.10
N ILE A 85 5.90 15.87 -19.48
CA ILE A 85 6.19 15.50 -20.87
C ILE A 85 5.15 14.51 -21.39
N THR A 86 4.79 13.51 -20.60
CA THR A 86 3.76 12.54 -20.94
C THR A 86 2.40 13.20 -21.13
N LEU A 87 2.03 14.17 -20.29
CA LEU A 87 0.80 14.95 -20.44
C LEU A 87 0.79 15.76 -21.76
N LEU A 88 1.91 16.44 -22.07
CA LEU A 88 2.04 17.21 -23.31
C LEU A 88 1.97 16.33 -24.56
N ILE A 89 2.46 15.10 -24.50
CA ILE A 89 2.32 14.13 -25.60
C ILE A 89 0.86 13.69 -25.73
N SER A 90 0.20 13.37 -24.62
CA SER A 90 -1.21 12.95 -24.65
C SER A 90 -2.15 14.06 -25.11
N SER A 91 -1.79 15.35 -24.90
CA SER A 91 -2.58 16.48 -25.36
C SER A 91 -2.71 16.58 -26.89
N ARG A 92 -1.84 15.88 -27.62
CA ARG A 92 -1.94 15.79 -29.09
C ARG A 92 -3.02 14.81 -29.53
N ILE A 93 -3.47 13.92 -28.65
CA ILE A 93 -4.45 12.86 -28.93
C ILE A 93 -5.76 13.15 -28.22
N PHE A 94 -5.71 13.70 -27.00
CA PHE A 94 -6.86 13.97 -26.15
C PHE A 94 -6.81 15.40 -25.60
N SER A 95 -7.98 15.98 -25.32
CA SER A 95 -8.07 17.24 -24.59
C SER A 95 -7.54 17.07 -23.16
N ILE A 96 -6.64 17.95 -22.72
CA ILE A 96 -6.19 17.99 -21.33
C ILE A 96 -7.33 18.55 -20.47
N ASP A 97 -7.69 17.80 -19.43
CA ASP A 97 -8.60 18.29 -18.39
C ASP A 97 -7.78 18.94 -17.27
N ILE A 98 -8.39 19.88 -16.57
CA ILE A 98 -7.81 20.48 -15.36
C ILE A 98 -7.47 19.45 -14.30
N LEU A 99 -8.23 18.35 -14.23
CA LEU A 99 -7.96 17.23 -13.34
C LEU A 99 -6.63 16.53 -13.63
N ASP A 100 -6.20 16.48 -14.89
CA ASP A 100 -4.92 15.90 -15.28
C ASP A 100 -3.75 16.72 -14.69
N VAL A 101 -3.86 18.04 -14.78
CA VAL A 101 -2.88 18.98 -14.22
C VAL A 101 -2.83 18.86 -12.69
N ILE A 102 -4.00 18.81 -12.03
CA ILE A 102 -4.10 18.64 -10.58
C ILE A 102 -3.46 17.31 -10.16
N ASN A 103 -3.70 16.22 -10.89
CA ASN A 103 -3.13 14.91 -10.59
C ASN A 103 -1.60 14.91 -10.70
N ILE A 104 -1.01 15.59 -11.68
CA ILE A 104 0.45 15.74 -11.79
C ILE A 104 0.99 16.52 -10.60
N LEU A 105 0.33 17.60 -10.22
CA LEU A 105 0.73 18.40 -9.05
C LEU A 105 0.65 17.58 -7.75
N VAL A 106 -0.42 16.80 -7.58
CA VAL A 106 -0.58 15.87 -6.46
C VAL A 106 0.54 14.84 -6.41
N ARG A 107 0.91 14.25 -7.54
CA ARG A 107 2.03 13.30 -7.62
C ARG A 107 3.36 13.94 -7.26
N PHE A 108 3.64 15.12 -7.80
CA PHE A 108 4.84 15.87 -7.47
C PHE A 108 4.94 16.12 -5.95
N LEU A 109 3.89 16.66 -5.36
CA LEU A 109 3.85 16.92 -3.92
C LEU A 109 3.92 15.63 -3.10
N SER A 110 3.31 14.55 -3.57
CA SER A 110 3.36 13.25 -2.90
C SER A 110 4.78 12.68 -2.85
N VAL A 111 5.60 12.85 -3.90
CA VAL A 111 7.02 12.46 -3.88
C VAL A 111 7.78 13.24 -2.80
N PHE A 112 7.51 14.52 -2.64
CA PHE A 112 8.11 15.32 -1.58
C PHE A 112 7.69 14.82 -0.20
N ILE A 113 6.39 14.55 0.00
CA ILE A 113 5.85 14.18 1.31
C ILE A 113 6.28 12.77 1.71
N TYR A 114 6.25 11.82 0.79
CA TYR A 114 6.46 10.41 1.11
C TYR A 114 7.91 9.94 0.97
N ILE A 115 8.76 10.65 0.24
CA ILE A 115 10.16 10.28 0.04
C ILE A 115 11.11 11.35 0.53
N PHE A 116 11.01 12.57 0.00
CA PHE A 116 12.01 13.61 0.25
C PHE A 116 12.01 14.05 1.71
N ILE A 117 10.87 14.40 2.28
CA ILE A 117 10.76 14.78 3.70
C ILE A 117 11.18 13.62 4.61
N PRO A 118 10.65 12.38 4.46
CA PRO A 118 11.07 11.26 5.28
C PRO A 118 12.55 10.91 5.17
N SER A 119 13.22 11.23 4.05
CA SER A 119 14.66 10.97 3.91
C SER A 119 15.52 11.72 4.91
N LYS A 120 15.00 12.78 5.52
CA LYS A 120 15.69 13.65 6.51
C LYS A 120 15.22 13.43 7.93
N LEU A 121 14.18 12.65 8.10
CA LEU A 121 13.55 12.38 9.38
C LEU A 121 13.92 10.98 9.87
N ASN A 122 13.85 10.82 11.16
CA ASN A 122 13.86 9.54 11.83
C ASN A 122 12.59 9.41 12.67
N ILE A 123 12.20 8.21 12.97
CA ILE A 123 11.07 7.93 13.85
C ILE A 123 11.55 7.20 15.09
N SER A 124 11.09 7.64 16.26
CA SER A 124 11.32 6.85 17.47
C SER A 124 10.54 5.53 17.42
N LYS A 125 11.05 4.54 18.11
CA LYS A 125 10.36 3.24 18.25
C LYS A 125 8.97 3.42 18.86
N GLU A 126 8.84 4.36 19.80
CA GLU A 126 7.56 4.65 20.44
C GLU A 126 6.54 5.23 19.47
N SER A 127 6.94 6.26 18.69
CA SER A 127 6.06 6.88 17.67
C SER A 127 5.68 5.89 16.56
N PHE A 128 6.61 5.04 16.14
CA PHE A 128 6.34 3.97 15.20
C PHE A 128 5.28 2.99 15.73
N ASN A 129 5.44 2.54 16.98
CA ASN A 129 4.49 1.61 17.60
C ASN A 129 3.12 2.24 17.81
N LYS A 130 3.06 3.52 18.18
CA LYS A 130 1.79 4.27 18.27
C LYS A 130 1.07 4.31 16.92
N PHE A 131 1.79 4.61 15.85
CA PHE A 131 1.23 4.60 14.50
C PHE A 131 0.66 3.23 14.14
N MET A 132 1.44 2.16 14.30
CA MET A 132 0.98 0.80 14.03
C MET A 132 -0.25 0.44 14.87
N LYS A 133 -0.26 0.82 16.15
CA LYS A 133 -1.39 0.58 17.06
C LYS A 133 -2.66 1.30 16.58
N TYR A 134 -2.58 2.57 16.22
CA TYR A 134 -3.74 3.31 15.71
C TYR A 134 -4.26 2.73 14.41
N PHE A 135 -3.35 2.35 13.51
CA PHE A 135 -3.71 1.69 12.26
C PHE A 135 -4.47 0.37 12.51
N VAL A 136 -3.98 -0.44 13.42
CA VAL A 136 -4.61 -1.71 13.82
C VAL A 136 -5.95 -1.50 14.52
N ILE A 137 -6.08 -0.48 15.38
CA ILE A 137 -7.38 -0.14 16.01
C ILE A 137 -8.40 0.25 14.95
N LEU A 138 -8.02 1.10 13.98
CA LEU A 138 -8.91 1.48 12.88
C LEU A 138 -9.35 0.25 12.07
N SER A 139 -8.45 -0.69 11.83
CA SER A 139 -8.77 -1.93 11.11
C SER A 139 -9.70 -2.85 11.89
N LEU A 140 -9.55 -2.89 13.21
CA LEU A 140 -10.46 -3.62 14.09
C LEU A 140 -11.86 -3.03 14.05
N VAL A 141 -11.98 -1.71 14.12
CA VAL A 141 -13.27 -1.00 13.97
C VAL A 141 -13.92 -1.32 12.62
N ALA A 142 -13.14 -1.24 11.53
CA ALA A 142 -13.63 -1.59 10.20
C ALA A 142 -14.09 -3.06 10.11
N SER A 143 -13.35 -3.97 10.75
CA SER A 143 -13.67 -5.41 10.78
C SER A 143 -14.95 -5.71 11.57
N MET A 144 -15.09 -5.10 12.73
CA MET A 144 -16.30 -5.23 13.56
C MET A 144 -17.53 -4.65 12.84
N TYR A 145 -17.39 -3.46 12.28
CA TYR A 145 -18.44 -2.83 11.49
C TYR A 145 -18.90 -3.72 10.34
N ASN A 146 -17.94 -4.29 9.56
CA ASN A 146 -18.28 -5.19 8.46
C ASN A 146 -19.10 -6.40 8.89
N ILE A 147 -18.73 -7.02 10.02
CA ILE A 147 -19.47 -8.18 10.55
C ILE A 147 -20.86 -7.76 11.02
N ILE A 148 -20.98 -6.63 11.71
CA ILE A 148 -22.26 -6.17 12.28
C ILE A 148 -23.26 -5.85 11.16
N ILE A 149 -22.87 -5.04 10.17
CA ILE A 149 -23.79 -4.63 9.10
C ILE A 149 -24.18 -5.78 8.17
N ASN A 150 -23.31 -6.78 8.03
CA ASN A 150 -23.54 -7.93 7.15
C ASN A 150 -23.93 -9.19 7.91
N PHE A 151 -24.30 -9.09 9.20
CA PHE A 151 -24.55 -10.25 10.06
C PHE A 151 -25.65 -11.15 9.49
N SER A 152 -26.71 -10.58 8.95
CA SER A 152 -27.82 -11.31 8.32
C SER A 152 -27.45 -12.00 7.01
N ALA A 153 -26.41 -11.51 6.33
CA ALA A 153 -25.93 -12.07 5.08
C ALA A 153 -24.89 -13.19 5.27
N LEU A 154 -24.29 -13.32 6.46
CA LEU A 154 -23.26 -14.33 6.72
C LEU A 154 -23.73 -15.78 6.50
N PRO A 155 -24.94 -16.19 6.96
CA PRO A 155 -25.40 -17.55 6.72
C PRO A 155 -25.59 -17.88 5.24
N SER A 156 -25.99 -16.88 4.43
CA SER A 156 -26.23 -17.08 3.00
C SER A 156 -24.93 -17.16 2.18
N LEU A 157 -23.78 -16.82 2.74
CA LEU A 157 -22.49 -16.87 2.05
C LEU A 157 -22.18 -18.24 1.43
N PHE A 158 -22.54 -19.32 2.10
CA PHE A 158 -22.32 -20.71 1.66
C PHE A 158 -23.50 -21.27 0.84
N ALA A 159 -24.68 -20.67 0.95
CA ALA A 159 -25.91 -21.13 0.30
C ALA A 159 -26.14 -20.49 -1.07
N VAL A 160 -25.49 -19.37 -1.39
CA VAL A 160 -25.70 -18.62 -2.65
C VAL A 160 -24.84 -19.21 -3.76
N ASN A 161 -25.46 -19.44 -4.95
CA ASN A 161 -24.74 -19.91 -6.14
C ASN A 161 -23.65 -18.95 -6.61
N ASN A 162 -23.80 -17.65 -6.33
CA ASN A 162 -22.79 -16.64 -6.62
C ASN A 162 -22.46 -15.81 -5.36
N PRO A 163 -21.49 -16.23 -4.54
CA PRO A 163 -21.09 -15.48 -3.33
C PRO A 163 -20.60 -14.07 -3.61
N TYR A 164 -20.21 -13.77 -4.85
CA TYR A 164 -19.79 -12.42 -5.25
C TYR A 164 -20.92 -11.40 -5.32
N SER A 165 -22.18 -11.82 -5.28
CA SER A 165 -23.33 -10.93 -5.16
C SER A 165 -23.39 -10.27 -3.77
N LEU A 166 -22.79 -10.90 -2.76
CA LEU A 166 -22.67 -10.35 -1.41
C LEU A 166 -21.48 -9.39 -1.33
N VAL A 167 -21.70 -8.19 -0.85
CA VAL A 167 -20.68 -7.14 -0.78
C VAL A 167 -20.22 -6.94 0.67
N PHE A 168 -19.08 -7.52 1.01
CA PHE A 168 -18.43 -7.37 2.32
C PHE A 168 -17.29 -6.34 2.21
N SER A 169 -17.62 -5.05 2.19
CA SER A 169 -16.66 -3.96 2.00
C SER A 169 -16.48 -3.06 3.21
N SER A 170 -17.12 -3.39 4.34
CA SER A 170 -17.15 -2.50 5.50
C SER A 170 -17.69 -1.11 5.08
N PHE A 171 -17.00 -0.06 5.47
CA PHE A 171 -17.31 1.30 5.04
C PHE A 171 -16.52 1.75 3.80
N TYR A 172 -15.80 0.84 3.12
CA TYR A 172 -15.09 1.15 1.88
C TYR A 172 -16.03 1.06 0.67
N PHE A 173 -15.71 1.84 -0.38
CA PHE A 173 -16.53 1.88 -1.59
C PHE A 173 -16.55 0.56 -2.37
N ASN A 174 -15.51 -0.28 -2.22
CA ASN A 174 -15.49 -1.62 -2.77
C ASN A 174 -14.71 -2.61 -1.88
N ARG A 175 -14.97 -3.90 -2.07
CA ARG A 175 -14.37 -4.99 -1.32
C ARG A 175 -12.86 -5.12 -1.52
N ASN A 176 -12.33 -4.78 -2.71
CA ASN A 176 -10.90 -4.88 -2.99
C ASN A 176 -10.11 -3.81 -2.23
N ALA A 177 -10.63 -2.58 -2.15
CA ALA A 177 -10.04 -1.53 -1.35
C ALA A 177 -10.01 -1.90 0.15
N TYR A 178 -11.11 -2.49 0.64
CA TYR A 178 -11.16 -2.99 2.01
C TYR A 178 -10.16 -4.13 2.24
N ALA A 179 -10.08 -5.09 1.34
CA ALA A 179 -9.12 -6.18 1.41
C ALA A 179 -7.67 -5.70 1.45
N GLN A 180 -7.32 -4.71 0.62
CA GLN A 180 -6.01 -4.05 0.64
C GLN A 180 -5.71 -3.45 2.01
N PHE A 181 -6.64 -2.69 2.56
CA PHE A 181 -6.51 -2.10 3.89
C PHE A 181 -6.26 -3.16 4.97
N LEU A 182 -6.98 -4.28 4.92
CA LEU A 182 -6.79 -5.39 5.85
C LEU A 182 -5.40 -6.05 5.71
N LEU A 183 -4.85 -6.16 4.50
CA LEU A 183 -3.50 -6.67 4.26
C LEU A 183 -2.45 -5.78 4.95
N PHE A 184 -2.55 -4.45 4.80
CA PHE A 184 -1.67 -3.53 5.52
C PHE A 184 -1.85 -3.63 7.04
N SER A 185 -3.07 -3.89 7.49
CA SER A 185 -3.38 -4.07 8.90
C SER A 185 -2.75 -5.34 9.49
N ILE A 186 -2.70 -6.43 8.72
CA ILE A 186 -1.96 -7.65 9.09
C ILE A 186 -0.46 -7.33 9.25
N ILE A 187 0.11 -6.58 8.30
CA ILE A 187 1.52 -6.18 8.36
C ILE A 187 1.77 -5.33 9.61
N ALA A 188 0.91 -4.33 9.87
CA ALA A 188 1.01 -3.48 11.05
C ALA A 188 0.89 -4.28 12.36
N ASN A 189 -0.06 -5.23 12.43
CA ASN A 189 -0.22 -6.09 13.60
C ASN A 189 0.99 -7.02 13.78
N THR A 190 1.69 -7.42 12.70
CA THR A 190 2.89 -8.25 12.79
C THR A 190 4.02 -7.50 13.49
N PHE A 191 4.21 -6.21 13.22
CA PHE A 191 5.18 -5.38 13.96
C PHE A 191 4.89 -5.39 15.46
N LEU A 192 3.64 -5.17 15.84
CA LEU A 192 3.22 -5.18 17.25
C LEU A 192 3.36 -6.56 17.90
N TRP A 193 3.02 -7.62 17.17
CA TRP A 193 3.13 -9.00 17.63
C TRP A 193 4.57 -9.42 17.88
N ILE A 194 5.50 -9.08 16.99
CA ILE A 194 6.92 -9.44 17.16
C ILE A 194 7.53 -8.71 18.35
N GLU A 195 7.10 -7.47 18.59
CA GLU A 195 7.57 -6.73 19.76
C GLU A 195 7.03 -7.28 21.07
N LYS A 196 5.73 -7.54 21.14
CA LYS A 196 5.06 -8.06 22.34
C LYS A 196 3.95 -9.04 21.93
N GLN A 197 4.22 -10.32 22.07
CA GLN A 197 3.25 -11.38 21.81
C GLN A 197 2.12 -11.31 22.85
N THR A 198 0.96 -10.80 22.45
CA THR A 198 -0.22 -10.70 23.31
C THR A 198 -1.37 -11.53 22.76
N LYS A 199 -2.24 -12.04 23.66
CA LYS A 199 -3.48 -12.71 23.24
C LYS A 199 -4.36 -11.77 22.42
N PHE A 200 -4.31 -10.47 22.70
CA PHE A 200 -5.07 -9.45 21.98
C PHE A 200 -4.59 -9.31 20.51
N SER A 201 -3.27 -9.25 20.27
CA SER A 201 -2.76 -9.22 18.89
C SER A 201 -3.10 -10.50 18.10
N PHE A 202 -3.18 -11.64 18.78
CA PHE A 202 -3.64 -12.88 18.16
C PHE A 202 -5.13 -12.83 17.79
N PHE A 203 -5.97 -12.32 18.69
CA PHE A 203 -7.39 -12.08 18.39
C PHE A 203 -7.57 -11.15 17.18
N ILE A 204 -6.77 -10.09 17.09
CA ILE A 204 -6.77 -9.18 15.94
C ILE A 204 -6.46 -9.95 14.64
N TYR A 205 -5.47 -10.84 14.62
CA TYR A 205 -5.19 -11.64 13.42
C TYR A 205 -6.40 -12.45 12.99
N ILE A 206 -7.10 -13.10 13.92
CA ILE A 206 -8.31 -13.89 13.61
C ILE A 206 -9.37 -12.96 12.98
N MET A 207 -9.64 -11.82 13.58
CA MET A 207 -10.62 -10.86 13.08
C MET A 207 -10.27 -10.34 11.68
N LEU A 208 -9.00 -10.01 11.43
CA LEU A 208 -8.53 -9.55 10.13
C LEU A 208 -8.62 -10.66 9.06
N LEU A 209 -8.24 -11.90 9.41
CA LEU A 209 -8.29 -13.03 8.49
C LEU A 209 -9.72 -13.41 8.11
N ILE A 210 -10.65 -13.41 9.08
CA ILE A 210 -12.07 -13.61 8.79
C ILE A 210 -12.55 -12.55 7.81
N ASN A 211 -12.23 -11.30 8.05
CA ASN A 211 -12.67 -10.21 7.18
C ASN A 211 -12.02 -10.27 5.79
N ILE A 212 -10.73 -10.61 5.68
CA ILE A 212 -10.08 -10.84 4.37
C ILE A 212 -10.81 -11.94 3.59
N PHE A 213 -11.15 -13.03 4.25
CA PHE A 213 -11.92 -14.12 3.64
C PHE A 213 -13.30 -13.62 3.16
N LEU A 214 -14.03 -12.88 3.98
CA LEU A 214 -15.33 -12.30 3.64
C LEU A 214 -15.27 -11.34 2.43
N THR A 215 -14.16 -10.65 2.20
CA THR A 215 -14.04 -9.77 1.02
C THR A 215 -14.06 -10.53 -0.30
N LEU A 216 -13.79 -11.83 -0.30
CA LEU A 216 -13.66 -12.68 -1.50
C LEU A 216 -12.61 -12.14 -2.51
N SER A 217 -11.68 -11.33 -2.05
CA SER A 217 -10.58 -10.79 -2.87
C SER A 217 -9.49 -11.84 -3.02
N ARG A 218 -9.52 -12.61 -4.10
CA ARG A 218 -8.57 -13.70 -4.38
C ARG A 218 -7.12 -13.26 -4.31
N THR A 219 -6.84 -12.10 -4.87
CA THR A 219 -5.49 -11.52 -4.87
C THR A 219 -4.99 -11.28 -3.45
N VAL A 220 -5.79 -10.62 -2.61
CA VAL A 220 -5.38 -10.30 -1.24
C VAL A 220 -5.30 -11.56 -0.37
N ILE A 221 -6.23 -12.52 -0.54
CA ILE A 221 -6.17 -13.82 0.16
C ILE A 221 -4.85 -14.53 -0.17
N GLY A 222 -4.52 -14.66 -1.47
CA GLY A 222 -3.27 -15.31 -1.91
C GLY A 222 -2.02 -14.61 -1.40
N LEU A 223 -2.00 -13.28 -1.43
CA LEU A 223 -0.89 -12.48 -0.92
C LEU A 223 -0.77 -12.53 0.61
N THR A 224 -1.87 -12.62 1.32
CA THR A 224 -1.86 -12.82 2.77
C THR A 224 -1.26 -14.18 3.13
N ILE A 225 -1.62 -15.22 2.40
CA ILE A 225 -1.02 -16.56 2.56
C ILE A 225 0.49 -16.49 2.28
N LEU A 226 0.89 -15.89 1.16
CA LEU A 226 2.31 -15.72 0.81
C LEU A 226 3.07 -14.94 1.89
N TYR A 227 2.48 -13.85 2.41
CA TYR A 227 3.06 -13.09 3.51
C TYR A 227 3.32 -13.96 4.73
N PHE A 228 2.33 -14.74 5.17
CA PHE A 228 2.50 -15.64 6.32
C PHE A 228 3.49 -16.78 6.06
N ILE A 229 3.56 -17.30 4.84
CA ILE A 229 4.57 -18.29 4.46
C ILE A 229 5.96 -17.69 4.65
N ILE A 230 6.23 -16.48 4.15
CA ILE A 230 7.53 -15.83 4.29
C ILE A 230 7.85 -15.59 5.77
N ILE A 231 6.90 -15.02 6.54
CA ILE A 231 7.06 -14.80 7.99
C ILE A 231 7.32 -16.11 8.73
N TYR A 232 6.63 -17.19 8.38
CA TYR A 232 6.84 -18.51 8.96
C TYR A 232 8.28 -18.99 8.75
N PHE A 233 8.79 -18.95 7.51
CA PHE A 233 10.15 -19.41 7.20
C PHE A 233 11.23 -18.63 7.95
N PHE A 234 11.08 -17.33 8.10
CA PHE A 234 12.10 -16.50 8.74
C PHE A 234 12.00 -16.43 10.26
N TYR A 235 10.79 -16.47 10.81
CA TYR A 235 10.57 -16.24 12.25
C TYR A 235 10.11 -17.51 12.99
N PHE A 236 9.01 -18.11 12.56
CA PHE A 236 8.38 -19.18 13.33
C PHE A 236 9.09 -20.53 13.20
N ARG A 237 9.76 -20.80 12.10
CA ARG A 237 10.46 -22.07 11.86
C ARG A 237 11.51 -22.39 12.92
N LYS A 238 12.07 -21.40 13.61
CA LYS A 238 13.15 -21.60 14.60
C LYS A 238 12.71 -22.39 15.83
N LYS A 239 11.43 -22.31 16.22
CA LYS A 239 10.87 -23.03 17.37
C LYS A 239 10.14 -24.28 16.90
N LYS A 240 10.48 -25.47 17.44
CA LYS A 240 9.83 -26.75 17.10
C LYS A 240 8.31 -26.70 17.34
N SER A 241 7.88 -26.12 18.44
CA SER A 241 6.47 -25.92 18.78
C SER A 241 5.73 -25.16 17.65
N ASN A 242 6.28 -24.06 17.16
CA ASN A 242 5.62 -23.26 16.13
C ASN A 242 5.49 -24.00 14.79
N ARG A 243 6.48 -24.86 14.47
CA ARG A 243 6.41 -25.73 13.28
C ARG A 243 5.26 -26.73 13.39
N ILE A 244 5.14 -27.37 14.54
CA ILE A 244 4.06 -28.34 14.79
C ILE A 244 2.71 -27.62 14.74
N THR A 245 2.57 -26.48 15.40
CA THR A 245 1.32 -25.68 15.36
C THR A 245 0.94 -25.29 13.95
N PHE A 246 1.89 -24.84 13.13
CA PHE A 246 1.62 -24.48 11.74
C PHE A 246 1.18 -25.68 10.90
N LEU A 247 1.84 -26.84 11.04
CA LEU A 247 1.45 -28.06 10.37
C LEU A 247 0.06 -28.53 10.80
N LEU A 248 -0.24 -28.46 12.10
CA LEU A 248 -1.57 -28.80 12.62
C LEU A 248 -2.65 -27.89 12.04
N LEU A 249 -2.40 -26.57 11.95
CA LEU A 249 -3.35 -25.63 11.33
C LEU A 249 -3.60 -25.96 9.85
N ILE A 250 -2.54 -26.31 9.10
CA ILE A 250 -2.70 -26.75 7.70
C ILE A 250 -3.53 -28.05 7.63
N ILE A 251 -3.21 -29.04 8.48
CA ILE A 251 -3.94 -30.32 8.51
C ILE A 251 -5.41 -30.07 8.85
N ILE A 252 -5.70 -29.28 9.89
CA ILE A 252 -7.08 -28.94 10.27
C ILE A 252 -7.81 -28.26 9.11
N PHE A 253 -7.17 -27.27 8.46
CA PHE A 253 -7.75 -26.60 7.29
C PHE A 253 -8.07 -27.60 6.17
N VAL A 254 -7.12 -28.46 5.81
CA VAL A 254 -7.32 -29.50 4.78
C VAL A 254 -8.45 -30.44 5.17
N VAL A 255 -8.50 -30.90 6.42
CA VAL A 255 -9.57 -31.78 6.91
C VAL A 255 -10.93 -31.09 6.80
N ILE A 256 -11.06 -29.83 7.21
CA ILE A 256 -12.31 -29.07 7.10
C ILE A 256 -12.74 -28.94 5.63
N VAL A 257 -11.80 -28.61 4.74
CA VAL A 257 -12.10 -28.49 3.30
C VAL A 257 -12.49 -29.82 2.69
N VAL A 258 -11.80 -30.90 3.04
CA VAL A 258 -12.09 -32.25 2.49
C VAL A 258 -13.39 -32.81 3.04
N SER A 259 -13.70 -32.61 4.31
CA SER A 259 -14.89 -33.19 4.95
C SER A 259 -16.20 -32.46 4.68
N ASN A 260 -16.14 -31.18 4.27
CA ASN A 260 -17.33 -30.36 4.02
C ASN A 260 -17.50 -30.02 2.54
N GLN A 261 -18.54 -30.58 1.91
CA GLN A 261 -18.81 -30.36 0.49
C GLN A 261 -19.19 -28.90 0.16
N GLU A 262 -19.92 -28.23 1.05
CA GLU A 262 -20.31 -26.83 0.84
C GLU A 262 -19.08 -25.91 0.84
N ILE A 263 -18.14 -26.15 1.76
CA ILE A 263 -16.87 -25.43 1.81
C ILE A 263 -16.02 -25.70 0.57
N ARG A 264 -15.97 -26.96 0.10
CA ARG A 264 -15.27 -27.28 -1.17
C ARG A 264 -15.89 -26.56 -2.36
N ASN A 265 -17.20 -26.59 -2.48
CA ASN A 265 -17.92 -25.90 -3.55
C ASN A 265 -17.67 -24.40 -3.49
N PHE A 266 -17.78 -23.80 -2.31
CA PHE A 266 -17.49 -22.39 -2.09
C PHE A 266 -16.05 -22.03 -2.48
N ILE A 267 -15.04 -22.78 -2.03
CA ILE A 267 -13.64 -22.56 -2.39
C ILE A 267 -13.43 -22.74 -3.90
N SER A 268 -14.07 -23.75 -4.51
CA SER A 268 -14.01 -23.96 -5.95
C SER A 268 -14.60 -22.77 -6.73
N ILE A 269 -15.76 -22.28 -6.34
CA ILE A 269 -16.37 -21.08 -6.95
C ILE A 269 -15.46 -19.85 -6.74
N MET A 270 -14.92 -19.69 -5.54
CA MET A 270 -14.05 -18.57 -5.20
C MET A 270 -12.75 -18.58 -6.00
N LEU A 271 -12.10 -19.74 -6.17
CA LEU A 271 -10.79 -19.84 -6.83
C LEU A 271 -10.89 -19.95 -8.35
N ILE A 272 -11.80 -20.81 -8.86
CA ILE A 272 -11.80 -21.22 -10.27
C ILE A 272 -12.60 -20.25 -11.13
N ARG A 273 -13.70 -19.68 -10.61
CA ARG A 273 -14.55 -18.71 -11.31
C ARG A 273 -14.72 -19.07 -12.81
N LYS A 274 -15.32 -20.24 -13.06
CA LYS A 274 -15.39 -20.87 -14.40
C LYS A 274 -15.89 -19.94 -15.51
N ASP A 275 -16.75 -18.97 -15.16
CA ASP A 275 -17.41 -18.10 -16.13
C ASP A 275 -16.57 -16.91 -16.61
N VAL A 276 -15.43 -16.59 -15.95
CA VAL A 276 -14.64 -15.37 -16.24
C VAL A 276 -13.14 -15.66 -16.46
N GLY A 277 -12.69 -16.91 -16.29
CA GLY A 277 -11.27 -17.28 -16.47
C GLY A 277 -10.30 -16.45 -15.62
N THR A 278 -9.31 -15.84 -16.24
CA THR A 278 -8.33 -14.91 -15.61
C THR A 278 -8.95 -13.55 -15.27
N SER A 279 -10.27 -13.41 -15.18
CA SER A 279 -10.99 -12.15 -14.96
C SER A 279 -10.80 -11.13 -16.07
N GLY A 280 -10.52 -11.59 -17.31
CA GLY A 280 -10.26 -10.71 -18.46
C GLY A 280 -8.88 -10.01 -18.40
N ARG A 281 -8.07 -10.26 -17.37
CA ARG A 281 -6.77 -9.57 -17.19
C ARG A 281 -5.80 -9.80 -18.34
N THR A 282 -5.68 -11.04 -18.83
CA THR A 282 -4.82 -11.34 -19.98
C THR A 282 -5.24 -10.56 -21.22
N PHE A 283 -6.54 -10.41 -21.46
CA PHE A 283 -7.06 -9.58 -22.52
C PHE A 283 -6.73 -8.10 -22.30
N LEU A 284 -6.92 -7.59 -21.06
CA LEU A 284 -6.59 -6.20 -20.73
C LEU A 284 -5.09 -5.91 -20.92
N TRP A 285 -4.23 -6.83 -20.50
CA TRP A 285 -2.79 -6.69 -20.66
C TRP A 285 -2.36 -6.72 -22.12
N SER A 286 -2.91 -7.64 -22.91
CA SER A 286 -2.63 -7.69 -24.35
C SER A 286 -3.14 -6.43 -25.07
N THR A 287 -4.30 -5.90 -24.68
CA THR A 287 -4.83 -4.63 -25.19
C THR A 287 -3.91 -3.47 -24.82
N GLY A 288 -3.46 -3.39 -23.56
CA GLY A 288 -2.51 -2.37 -23.12
C GLY A 288 -1.20 -2.40 -23.91
N LEU A 289 -0.62 -3.57 -24.11
CA LEU A 289 0.60 -3.73 -24.90
C LEU A 289 0.38 -3.40 -26.38
N SER A 290 -0.79 -3.69 -26.95
CA SER A 290 -1.15 -3.31 -28.31
C SER A 290 -1.27 -1.79 -28.46
N ILE A 291 -1.88 -1.11 -27.48
CA ILE A 291 -1.94 0.35 -27.43
C ILE A 291 -0.54 0.94 -27.42
N LEU A 292 0.34 0.43 -26.58
CA LEU A 292 1.72 0.88 -26.48
C LEU A 292 2.48 0.69 -27.81
N GLY A 293 2.27 -0.42 -28.52
CA GLY A 293 2.88 -0.70 -29.82
C GLY A 293 2.46 0.28 -30.92
N ASN A 294 1.24 0.84 -30.82
CA ASN A 294 0.70 1.78 -31.77
C ASN A 294 0.90 3.26 -31.39
N THR A 295 1.55 3.52 -30.25
CA THR A 295 1.80 4.86 -29.72
C THR A 295 3.29 5.06 -29.43
N ASN A 296 3.62 6.01 -28.58
CA ASN A 296 5.00 6.26 -28.18
C ASN A 296 5.39 5.35 -26.98
N TRP A 297 6.13 4.27 -27.24
CA TRP A 297 6.55 3.34 -26.18
C TRP A 297 7.50 3.95 -25.13
N ILE A 298 8.20 5.07 -25.46
CA ILE A 298 9.13 5.74 -24.54
C ILE A 298 8.36 6.55 -23.50
N PHE A 299 7.37 7.33 -23.93
CA PHE A 299 6.60 8.25 -23.09
C PHE A 299 5.16 7.79 -22.85
N GLY A 300 4.72 6.70 -23.47
CA GLY A 300 3.37 6.17 -23.34
C GLY A 300 2.31 7.01 -24.06
N THR A 301 1.05 6.72 -23.72
CA THR A 301 -0.14 7.41 -24.28
C THR A 301 -0.51 8.66 -23.50
N GLY A 302 0.08 8.90 -22.37
CA GLY A 302 -0.38 9.82 -21.34
C GLY A 302 -1.03 9.05 -20.20
N TYR A 303 -0.54 9.26 -18.99
CA TYR A 303 -0.95 8.47 -17.81
C TYR A 303 -2.45 8.54 -17.54
N PHE A 304 -3.04 9.72 -17.75
CA PHE A 304 -4.48 9.95 -17.55
C PHE A 304 -5.31 9.70 -18.80
N ALA A 305 -4.68 9.73 -19.98
CA ALA A 305 -5.35 9.45 -21.25
C ALA A 305 -5.51 7.95 -21.52
N SER A 306 -4.82 7.07 -20.79
CA SER A 306 -4.87 5.62 -21.05
C SER A 306 -6.29 5.05 -20.87
N SER A 307 -7.03 5.49 -19.84
CA SER A 307 -8.41 5.08 -19.63
C SER A 307 -9.34 5.61 -20.72
N ASN A 308 -9.18 6.87 -21.13
CA ASN A 308 -9.95 7.48 -22.20
C ASN A 308 -9.66 6.80 -23.54
N TYR A 309 -8.41 6.40 -23.75
CA TYR A 309 -8.01 5.68 -24.95
C TYR A 309 -8.68 4.30 -25.03
N ILE A 310 -8.72 3.55 -23.92
CA ILE A 310 -9.43 2.27 -23.84
C ILE A 310 -10.92 2.45 -24.14
N GLN A 311 -11.54 3.49 -23.57
CA GLN A 311 -12.94 3.81 -23.80
C GLN A 311 -13.20 4.19 -25.27
N SER A 312 -12.29 4.92 -25.92
CA SER A 312 -12.39 5.28 -27.33
C SER A 312 -12.33 4.07 -28.28
N LEU A 313 -11.73 2.96 -27.83
CA LEU A 313 -11.74 1.67 -28.51
C LEU A 313 -13.03 0.87 -28.28
N GLY A 314 -14.02 1.44 -27.59
CA GLY A 314 -15.30 0.80 -27.30
C GLY A 314 -15.30 -0.13 -26.09
N TYR A 315 -14.22 -0.15 -25.30
CA TYR A 315 -14.16 -0.93 -24.08
C TYR A 315 -14.64 -0.11 -22.89
N ASN A 316 -15.60 -0.62 -22.14
CA ASN A 316 -16.09 0.02 -20.91
C ASN A 316 -15.16 -0.31 -19.72
N LEU A 317 -13.86 0.00 -19.85
CA LEU A 317 -12.81 -0.32 -18.90
C LEU A 317 -12.04 0.95 -18.55
N THR A 318 -11.66 1.07 -17.27
CA THR A 318 -10.90 2.21 -16.75
C THR A 318 -9.51 1.85 -16.28
N GLU A 319 -9.20 0.55 -16.16
CA GLU A 319 -7.96 0.05 -15.56
C GLU A 319 -7.48 -1.22 -16.26
N PHE A 320 -6.16 -1.41 -16.33
CA PHE A 320 -5.54 -2.64 -16.83
C PHE A 320 -5.42 -3.73 -15.76
N HIS A 321 -5.75 -3.45 -14.50
CA HIS A 321 -5.54 -4.34 -13.37
C HIS A 321 -4.10 -4.87 -13.26
N SER A 322 -3.14 -4.02 -13.56
CA SER A 322 -1.71 -4.24 -13.33
C SER A 322 -1.00 -2.90 -13.27
N PHE A 323 -0.41 -2.60 -12.13
CA PHE A 323 0.38 -1.38 -11.95
C PHE A 323 1.49 -1.23 -13.00
N TYR A 324 2.19 -2.33 -13.32
CA TYR A 324 3.29 -2.28 -14.29
C TYR A 324 2.80 -1.99 -15.71
N ILE A 325 1.69 -2.61 -16.11
CA ILE A 325 1.08 -2.35 -17.43
C ILE A 325 0.53 -0.93 -17.49
N GLU A 326 -0.18 -0.49 -16.44
CA GLU A 326 -0.72 0.88 -16.38
C GLU A 326 0.37 1.94 -16.47
N THR A 327 1.47 1.73 -15.72
CA THR A 327 2.61 2.63 -15.75
C THR A 327 3.29 2.63 -17.11
N LEU A 328 3.45 1.46 -17.72
CA LEU A 328 4.07 1.33 -19.03
C LEU A 328 3.22 1.93 -20.14
N VAL A 329 1.91 1.69 -20.13
CA VAL A 329 1.00 2.23 -21.15
C VAL A 329 0.81 3.73 -20.95
N GLY A 330 0.61 4.18 -19.72
CA GLY A 330 0.38 5.58 -19.40
C GLY A 330 1.60 6.46 -19.58
N GLY A 331 2.73 6.09 -18.97
CA GLY A 331 3.94 6.90 -18.90
C GLY A 331 5.13 6.37 -19.70
N GLY A 332 4.95 5.24 -20.39
CA GLY A 332 5.98 4.62 -21.20
C GLY A 332 7.11 3.97 -20.38
N ALA A 333 8.16 3.58 -21.11
CA ALA A 333 9.33 2.95 -20.53
C ALA A 333 10.06 3.86 -19.51
N ILE A 334 10.04 5.17 -19.70
CA ILE A 334 10.65 6.13 -18.78
C ILE A 334 9.95 6.10 -17.44
N ASP A 335 8.61 6.18 -17.42
CA ASP A 335 7.84 6.17 -16.18
C ASP A 335 7.98 4.84 -15.44
N LEU A 336 7.91 3.72 -16.16
CA LEU A 336 8.17 2.41 -15.57
C LEU A 336 9.57 2.32 -14.97
N PHE A 337 10.61 2.81 -15.69
CA PHE A 337 11.97 2.82 -15.19
C PHE A 337 12.10 3.67 -13.91
N MET A 338 11.48 4.84 -13.85
CA MET A 338 11.49 5.68 -12.65
C MET A 338 10.83 4.99 -11.46
N HIS A 339 9.72 4.29 -11.67
CA HIS A 339 9.07 3.50 -10.62
C HIS A 339 9.94 2.32 -10.17
N LEU A 340 10.62 1.63 -11.09
CA LEU A 340 11.58 0.57 -10.74
C LEU A 340 12.77 1.10 -9.94
N LEU A 341 13.25 2.32 -10.21
CA LEU A 341 14.26 2.98 -9.37
C LEU A 341 13.75 3.25 -7.95
N ILE A 342 12.48 3.65 -7.80
CA ILE A 342 11.84 3.82 -6.49
C ILE A 342 11.77 2.48 -5.76
N PHE A 343 11.34 1.42 -6.43
CA PHE A 343 11.32 0.07 -5.86
C PHE A 343 12.72 -0.38 -5.44
N TYR A 344 13.71 -0.16 -6.27
CA TYR A 344 15.11 -0.47 -5.93
C TYR A 344 15.59 0.30 -4.70
N TYR A 345 15.27 1.58 -4.60
CA TYR A 345 15.59 2.39 -3.44
C TYR A 345 14.89 1.88 -2.16
N ALA A 346 13.61 1.51 -2.27
CA ALA A 346 12.87 0.88 -1.18
C ALA A 346 13.55 -0.44 -0.75
N PHE A 347 13.90 -1.28 -1.71
CA PHE A 347 14.57 -2.56 -1.45
C PHE A 347 15.90 -2.38 -0.73
N LYS A 348 16.72 -1.40 -1.12
CA LYS A 348 17.98 -1.08 -0.40
C LYS A 348 17.74 -0.74 1.06
N ASN A 349 16.71 0.04 1.37
CA ASN A 349 16.35 0.36 2.74
C ASN A 349 15.88 -0.89 3.51
N VAL A 350 15.09 -1.75 2.88
CA VAL A 350 14.63 -3.02 3.47
C VAL A 350 15.81 -3.94 3.79
N ILE A 351 16.76 -4.11 2.87
CA ILE A 351 17.96 -4.92 3.10
C ILE A 351 18.83 -4.32 4.20
N PHE A 352 18.96 -2.99 4.25
CA PHE A 352 19.67 -2.32 5.34
C PHE A 352 19.00 -2.61 6.69
N ILE A 353 17.68 -2.47 6.79
CA ILE A 353 16.94 -2.80 8.01
C ILE A 353 17.15 -4.28 8.38
N PHE A 354 17.04 -5.18 7.41
CA PHE A 354 17.22 -6.62 7.64
C PHE A 354 18.60 -6.97 8.21
N LYS A 355 19.64 -6.22 7.81
CA LYS A 355 21.00 -6.39 8.33
C LYS A 355 21.13 -5.97 9.81
N TYR A 356 20.52 -4.85 10.20
CA TYR A 356 20.70 -4.26 11.54
C TYR A 356 19.56 -4.59 12.52
N ASP A 357 18.38 -4.88 12.04
CA ASP A 357 17.22 -5.34 12.82
C ASP A 357 16.51 -6.46 12.06
N LYS A 358 16.95 -7.68 12.30
CA LYS A 358 16.49 -8.86 11.58
C LYS A 358 14.99 -9.09 11.71
N ASN A 359 14.41 -8.82 12.88
CA ASN A 359 13.00 -9.09 13.15
C ASN A 359 12.08 -8.14 12.35
N ASN A 360 12.32 -6.84 12.45
CA ASN A 360 11.56 -5.86 11.68
C ASN A 360 11.93 -5.90 10.19
N GLY A 361 13.20 -6.13 9.87
CA GLY A 361 13.65 -6.26 8.48
C GLY A 361 12.98 -7.40 7.72
N MET A 362 12.67 -8.50 8.40
CA MET A 362 11.91 -9.60 7.83
C MET A 362 10.47 -9.21 7.47
N ILE A 363 9.79 -8.42 8.32
CA ILE A 363 8.44 -7.93 8.03
C ILE A 363 8.48 -7.04 6.80
N TYR A 364 9.42 -6.10 6.73
CA TYR A 364 9.58 -5.23 5.57
C TYR A 364 9.91 -6.02 4.30
N PHE A 365 10.76 -7.05 4.40
CA PHE A 365 11.11 -7.91 3.28
C PHE A 365 9.89 -8.69 2.75
N ALA A 366 9.12 -9.30 3.65
CA ALA A 366 7.88 -9.98 3.30
C ALA A 366 6.87 -9.02 2.64
N SER A 367 6.70 -7.84 3.22
CA SER A 367 5.82 -6.79 2.68
C SER A 367 6.27 -6.34 1.29
N TYR A 368 7.57 -6.16 1.09
CA TYR A 368 8.12 -5.77 -0.21
C TYR A 368 7.80 -6.78 -1.30
N ILE A 369 8.01 -8.08 -1.04
CA ILE A 369 7.69 -9.15 -1.99
C ILE A 369 6.19 -9.15 -2.31
N VAL A 370 5.35 -9.08 -1.27
CA VAL A 370 3.90 -9.08 -1.42
C VAL A 370 3.43 -7.89 -2.27
N PHE A 371 3.97 -6.70 -2.04
CA PHE A 371 3.59 -5.51 -2.80
C PHE A 371 4.10 -5.54 -4.25
N ALA A 372 5.29 -6.07 -4.48
CA ALA A 372 5.80 -6.25 -5.83
C ALA A 372 4.91 -7.20 -6.65
N ILE A 373 4.47 -8.30 -6.05
CA ILE A 373 3.54 -9.25 -6.69
C ILE A 373 2.14 -8.64 -6.82
N TYR A 374 1.67 -7.88 -5.81
CA TYR A 374 0.39 -7.19 -5.91
C TYR A 374 0.32 -6.31 -7.17
N GLY A 375 1.37 -5.54 -7.44
CA GLY A 375 1.44 -4.67 -8.61
C GLY A 375 1.40 -5.40 -9.96
N VAL A 376 1.69 -6.71 -10.00
CA VAL A 376 1.53 -7.51 -11.24
C VAL A 376 0.07 -7.73 -11.57
N VAL A 377 -0.77 -7.97 -10.55
CA VAL A 377 -2.14 -8.49 -10.72
C VAL A 377 -3.23 -7.48 -10.37
N GLU A 378 -2.86 -6.33 -9.84
CA GLU A 378 -3.80 -5.26 -9.47
C GLU A 378 -3.21 -3.88 -9.75
N SER A 379 -4.10 -2.93 -9.99
CA SER A 379 -3.75 -1.53 -10.10
C SER A 379 -3.35 -0.99 -8.73
N ALA A 380 -2.16 -0.44 -8.62
CA ALA A 380 -1.67 0.20 -7.41
C ALA A 380 -1.23 1.62 -7.76
N SER A 381 -1.96 2.61 -7.31
CA SER A 381 -1.61 3.99 -7.57
C SER A 381 -0.64 4.50 -6.52
N PHE A 382 0.65 4.57 -6.87
CA PHE A 382 1.64 5.25 -6.05
C PHE A 382 1.49 6.77 -6.17
N PHE A 383 1.84 7.48 -5.10
CA PHE A 383 1.82 8.95 -5.05
C PHE A 383 0.45 9.58 -5.32
N THR A 384 -0.62 8.92 -4.90
CA THR A 384 -1.97 9.46 -4.91
C THR A 384 -2.44 9.78 -3.49
N MET A 385 -3.34 10.75 -3.35
CA MET A 385 -3.98 11.09 -2.09
C MET A 385 -5.38 10.48 -2.00
N GLY A 386 -5.76 10.08 -0.78
CA GLY A 386 -7.12 9.65 -0.50
C GLY A 386 -7.49 8.27 -1.02
N TYR A 387 -6.56 7.52 -1.57
CA TYR A 387 -6.75 6.15 -2.04
C TYR A 387 -6.01 5.14 -1.18
N VAL A 388 -6.54 3.93 -1.11
CA VAL A 388 -5.85 2.81 -0.44
C VAL A 388 -4.46 2.58 -1.04
N GLY A 389 -4.28 2.87 -2.34
CA GLY A 389 -2.98 2.84 -3.03
C GLY A 389 -1.90 3.71 -2.36
N THR A 390 -2.28 4.79 -1.67
CA THR A 390 -1.35 5.59 -0.85
C THR A 390 -0.69 4.75 0.25
N LEU A 391 -1.37 3.72 0.75
CA LEU A 391 -0.81 2.80 1.73
C LEU A 391 0.40 2.05 1.19
N PHE A 392 0.42 1.71 -0.09
CA PHE A 392 1.61 1.10 -0.72
C PHE A 392 2.81 2.04 -0.62
N THR A 393 2.63 3.32 -0.94
CA THR A 393 3.69 4.32 -0.80
C THR A 393 4.17 4.45 0.65
N ILE A 394 3.25 4.48 1.60
CA ILE A 394 3.56 4.60 3.02
C ILE A 394 4.32 3.37 3.52
N PHE A 395 3.79 2.17 3.33
CA PHE A 395 4.37 0.94 3.89
C PHE A 395 5.61 0.46 3.14
N LEU A 396 5.71 0.72 1.83
CA LEU A 396 6.85 0.32 1.01
C LEU A 396 8.01 1.30 1.07
N LEU A 397 7.73 2.59 1.15
CA LEU A 397 8.74 3.65 1.02
C LEU A 397 8.92 4.45 2.32
N THR A 398 7.87 5.13 2.78
CA THR A 398 7.97 6.12 3.85
C THR A 398 8.40 5.49 5.17
N ILE A 399 7.71 4.45 5.61
CA ILE A 399 7.99 3.78 6.89
C ILE A 399 9.38 3.10 6.88
N PRO A 400 9.77 2.29 5.88
CA PRO A 400 11.11 1.72 5.83
C PRO A 400 12.21 2.77 5.80
N LEU A 401 11.99 3.89 5.11
CA LEU A 401 12.95 4.99 5.03
C LEU A 401 13.17 5.64 6.40
N LEU A 402 12.10 6.01 7.09
CA LEU A 402 12.17 6.59 8.45
C LEU A 402 12.82 5.62 9.44
N TYR A 403 12.49 4.35 9.36
CA TYR A 403 13.05 3.32 10.23
C TYR A 403 14.55 3.10 9.96
N SER A 404 14.94 3.01 8.67
CA SER A 404 16.35 2.87 8.29
C SER A 404 17.19 4.07 8.74
N ASN A 405 16.67 5.29 8.67
CA ASN A 405 17.35 6.49 9.15
C ASN A 405 17.60 6.43 10.67
N ASN A 406 16.63 5.96 11.45
CA ASN A 406 16.79 5.75 12.89
C ASN A 406 17.94 4.76 13.19
N LEU A 407 18.01 3.65 12.44
CA LEU A 407 19.10 2.68 12.61
C LEU A 407 20.47 3.25 12.22
N ARG A 408 20.55 4.05 11.13
CA ARG A 408 21.80 4.73 10.73
C ARG A 408 22.28 5.70 11.80
N MET A 409 21.37 6.49 12.38
CA MET A 409 21.72 7.43 13.46
C MET A 409 22.28 6.69 14.70
N LYS A 410 21.66 5.58 15.10
CA LYS A 410 22.15 4.75 16.22
C LYS A 410 23.53 4.17 15.93
N ALA A 411 23.79 3.69 14.72
CA ALA A 411 25.08 3.15 14.33
C ALA A 411 26.20 4.21 14.37
N ILE A 412 25.92 5.46 14.00
CA ILE A 412 26.87 6.57 14.07
C ILE A 412 27.20 6.91 15.54
N VAL A 413 26.18 7.00 16.39
CA VAL A 413 26.36 7.32 17.82
C VAL A 413 27.21 6.25 18.52
N ASN A 414 26.95 4.97 18.27
CA ASN A 414 27.73 3.88 18.87
C ASN A 414 29.19 3.92 18.41
N LYS A 415 29.45 4.17 17.12
CA LYS A 415 30.82 4.26 16.60
C LYS A 415 31.62 5.40 17.28
N ASN A 416 31.00 6.57 17.45
CA ASN A 416 31.66 7.70 18.11
C ASN A 416 31.92 7.44 19.62
N SER A 417 31.08 6.62 20.29
CA SER A 417 31.32 6.23 21.68
C SER A 417 32.51 5.26 21.81
N ASP A 418 32.65 4.33 20.86
CA ASP A 418 33.74 3.36 20.87
C ASP A 418 35.10 4.03 20.55
N ASP A 419 35.12 4.98 19.59
CA ASP A 419 36.32 5.74 19.25
C ASP A 419 36.79 6.64 20.44
N ASN A 420 35.87 7.19 21.23
CA ASN A 420 36.19 7.96 22.42
C ASN A 420 36.68 7.09 23.59
N SER A 421 36.22 5.84 23.71
CA SER A 421 36.68 4.91 24.75
C SER A 421 38.03 4.29 24.45
N SER A 422 38.46 4.26 23.20
CA SER A 422 39.78 3.75 22.78
C SER A 422 40.90 4.79 22.91
N ASN A 423 40.55 6.07 23.14
CA ASN A 423 41.50 7.17 23.33
C ASN A 423 41.67 7.58 24.80
N LEU A 424 41.09 6.86 25.74
CA LEU A 424 41.31 6.94 27.20
C LEU A 424 42.06 5.70 27.71
#